data_c91b3dc0732f489d7db6ecf9821380bf
#
_entry.id   c91b3dc0732f489d7db6ecf9821380bf
#
_cell.length_a   1.000
_cell.length_b   1.000
_cell.length_c   1.000
_cell.angle_alpha   90.00
_cell.angle_beta   90.00
_cell.angle_gamma   90.00
#
_symmetry.space_group_name_H-M   'P 1'
#
loop_
_entity.id
_entity.type
_entity.pdbx_description
1 polymer ?
#
loop_
_entity_poly.entity_id
_entity_poly.type
_entity_poly.pdbx_seq_one_letter_code
_entity_poly.pdbx_strand_id
1 'polypeptide(L)'
;MTEKEVPVVKDEENERPIPTVWRAIFIDIINAFVKKDYLLAADLDSVSPVSNETADHIKEYIEDYGEKLIQLPEETWESSICIWRGVHWDVLVDLWTSGEGRSDLVLGARVSESDDGYIFHIDMIYVP
;
A
#
# COMPACT_ATOMS: atom_id res chain seq x y z
N MET A 1 21.41 8.53 -15.47
CA MET A 1 20.01 8.78 -15.87
C MET A 1 19.13 8.87 -14.64
N THR A 2 18.41 9.96 -14.51
CA THR A 2 17.50 10.14 -13.39
C THR A 2 16.19 9.43 -13.68
N GLU A 3 15.68 8.73 -12.66
CA GLU A 3 14.35 8.15 -12.76
C GLU A 3 13.30 9.25 -12.91
N LYS A 4 12.32 8.97 -13.73
CA LYS A 4 11.23 9.90 -13.95
C LYS A 4 10.31 9.90 -12.74
N GLU A 5 10.20 11.05 -12.07
CA GLU A 5 9.31 11.20 -10.94
C GLU A 5 7.85 11.16 -11.38
N VAL A 6 7.01 10.44 -10.62
CA VAL A 6 5.56 10.39 -10.84
C VAL A 6 4.90 11.39 -9.90
N PRO A 7 4.21 12.41 -10.43
CA PRO A 7 3.58 13.42 -9.60
C PRO A 7 2.26 12.93 -9.00
N VAL A 8 1.80 13.65 -7.97
CA VAL A 8 0.47 13.48 -7.41
C VAL A 8 -0.53 14.20 -8.32
N VAL A 9 -1.56 13.50 -8.79
CA VAL A 9 -2.54 14.05 -9.72
C VAL A 9 -3.96 13.73 -9.23
N LYS A 10 -4.85 14.71 -9.31
CA LYS A 10 -6.26 14.54 -8.97
C LYS A 10 -7.08 14.29 -10.24
N ASP A 11 -7.05 13.05 -10.71
CA ASP A 11 -7.74 12.64 -11.93
C ASP A 11 -8.83 11.62 -11.57
N GLU A 12 -10.09 12.05 -11.64
CA GLU A 12 -11.23 11.21 -11.28
C GLU A 12 -11.60 10.19 -12.36
N GLU A 13 -11.08 10.36 -13.56
CA GLU A 13 -11.48 9.56 -14.71
C GLU A 13 -10.54 8.41 -15.03
N ASN A 14 -9.26 8.54 -14.64
CA ASN A 14 -8.24 7.56 -15.00
C ASN A 14 -7.44 7.10 -13.79
N GLU A 15 -7.12 5.81 -13.80
CA GLU A 15 -6.15 5.26 -12.87
C GLU A 15 -4.76 5.83 -13.20
N ARG A 16 -4.01 6.12 -12.16
CA ARG A 16 -2.66 6.69 -12.28
C ARG A 16 -1.66 5.84 -11.54
N PRO A 17 -0.38 5.86 -11.95
CA PRO A 17 0.65 5.17 -11.17
C PRO A 17 0.80 5.83 -9.79
N ILE A 18 1.34 5.07 -8.86
CA ILE A 18 1.55 5.56 -7.49
C ILE A 18 2.59 6.70 -7.52
N PRO A 19 2.25 7.88 -6.99
CA PRO A 19 3.22 8.97 -6.91
C PRO A 19 4.52 8.56 -6.23
N THR A 20 5.64 9.03 -6.76
CA THR A 20 6.96 8.68 -6.25
C THR A 20 7.10 8.98 -4.76
N VAL A 21 6.54 10.11 -4.30
CA VAL A 21 6.66 10.54 -2.90
C VAL A 21 5.91 9.64 -1.91
N TRP A 22 4.99 8.78 -2.37
CA TRP A 22 4.25 7.86 -1.50
C TRP A 22 4.91 6.48 -1.40
N ARG A 23 5.78 6.14 -2.31
CA ARG A 23 6.31 4.76 -2.45
C ARG A 23 7.08 4.29 -1.21
N ALA A 24 7.90 5.16 -0.64
CA ALA A 24 8.66 4.81 0.56
C ALA A 24 7.77 4.44 1.74
N ILE A 25 6.63 5.13 1.89
CA ILE A 25 5.67 4.85 2.96
C ILE A 25 5.06 3.45 2.78
N PHE A 26 4.64 3.12 1.56
CA PHE A 26 4.09 1.79 1.29
C PHE A 26 5.14 0.69 1.47
N ILE A 27 6.38 0.95 1.10
CA ILE A 27 7.48 0.01 1.35
C ILE A 27 7.62 -0.26 2.85
N ASP A 28 7.60 0.79 3.67
CA ASP A 28 7.70 0.66 5.12
C ASP A 28 6.53 -0.12 5.72
N ILE A 29 5.31 0.15 5.24
CA ILE A 29 4.11 -0.57 5.66
C ILE A 29 4.26 -2.07 5.38
N ILE A 30 4.62 -2.41 4.14
CA ILE A 30 4.75 -3.83 3.77
C ILE A 30 5.92 -4.51 4.49
N ASN A 31 7.01 -3.80 4.72
CA ASN A 31 8.12 -4.35 5.52
C ASN A 31 7.67 -4.70 6.94
N ALA A 32 6.80 -3.89 7.54
CA ALA A 32 6.22 -4.20 8.85
C ALA A 32 5.38 -5.48 8.76
N PHE A 33 4.55 -5.62 7.73
CA PHE A 33 3.73 -6.81 7.54
C PHE A 33 4.57 -8.07 7.29
N VAL A 34 5.68 -7.94 6.58
CA VAL A 34 6.64 -9.05 6.39
C VAL A 34 7.17 -9.54 7.74
N LYS A 35 7.36 -8.64 8.69
CA LYS A 35 7.78 -8.97 10.06
C LYS A 35 6.62 -9.35 10.96
N LYS A 36 5.42 -9.44 10.42
CA LYS A 36 4.18 -9.77 11.14
C LYS A 36 3.75 -8.71 12.15
N ASP A 37 4.17 -7.47 11.94
CA ASP A 37 3.72 -6.31 12.70
C ASP A 37 2.52 -5.67 11.99
N TYR A 38 1.34 -6.26 12.16
CA TYR A 38 0.13 -5.83 11.45
C TYR A 38 -0.53 -4.61 12.08
N LEU A 39 -0.17 -4.29 13.32
CA LEU A 39 -0.66 -3.08 14.01
C LEU A 39 0.20 -1.87 13.73
N LEU A 40 1.31 -2.04 13.02
CA LEU A 40 2.29 -0.99 12.72
C LEU A 40 2.79 -0.34 14.02
N ALA A 41 3.22 -1.18 14.97
CA ALA A 41 3.68 -0.73 16.28
C ALA A 41 4.93 0.16 16.19
N ALA A 42 5.65 0.10 15.07
CA ALA A 42 6.82 0.95 14.83
C ALA A 42 6.46 2.43 14.62
N ASP A 43 5.19 2.78 14.62
CA ASP A 43 4.70 4.16 14.52
C ASP A 43 5.26 4.89 13.29
N LEU A 44 4.74 4.52 12.13
CA LEU A 44 5.14 5.14 10.87
C LEU A 44 4.51 6.53 10.76
N ASP A 45 5.34 7.52 10.43
CA ASP A 45 4.87 8.89 10.22
C ASP A 45 3.82 8.92 9.10
N SER A 46 2.80 9.73 9.30
CA SER A 46 1.72 9.95 8.32
C SER A 46 0.82 8.74 8.07
N VAL A 47 1.01 7.63 8.78
CA VAL A 47 0.14 6.46 8.67
C VAL A 47 -0.82 6.44 9.86
N SER A 48 -2.12 6.40 9.57
CA SER A 48 -3.14 6.31 10.62
C SER A 48 -3.03 4.98 11.36
N PRO A 49 -3.30 4.96 12.68
CA PRO A 49 -3.28 3.72 13.44
C PRO A 49 -4.20 2.66 12.83
N VAL A 50 -3.73 1.42 12.82
CA VAL A 50 -4.51 0.28 12.34
C VAL A 50 -5.26 -0.31 13.53
N SER A 51 -6.57 -0.52 13.39
CA SER A 51 -7.37 -1.13 14.45
C SER A 51 -7.01 -2.61 14.62
N ASN A 52 -7.31 -3.16 15.79
CA ASN A 52 -7.12 -4.59 16.05
C ASN A 52 -7.91 -5.44 15.05
N GLU A 53 -9.14 -5.04 14.73
CA GLU A 53 -9.98 -5.74 13.78
C GLU A 53 -9.35 -5.78 12.39
N THR A 54 -8.86 -4.64 11.90
CA THR A 54 -8.19 -4.56 10.60
C THR A 54 -6.89 -5.38 10.59
N ALA A 55 -6.11 -5.29 11.66
CA ALA A 55 -4.86 -6.04 11.78
C ALA A 55 -5.12 -7.55 11.75
N ASP A 56 -6.14 -8.02 12.47
CA ASP A 56 -6.51 -9.43 12.50
C ASP A 56 -6.96 -9.91 11.12
N HIS A 57 -7.73 -9.10 10.42
CA HIS A 57 -8.20 -9.40 9.07
C HIS A 57 -7.02 -9.52 8.09
N ILE A 58 -6.09 -8.60 8.15
CA ILE A 58 -4.88 -8.61 7.32
C ILE A 58 -4.07 -9.88 7.58
N LYS A 59 -3.84 -10.19 8.86
CA LYS A 59 -3.10 -11.38 9.26
C LYS A 59 -3.76 -12.65 8.72
N GLU A 60 -5.07 -12.79 8.92
CA GLU A 60 -5.81 -13.96 8.46
C GLU A 60 -5.73 -14.11 6.95
N TYR A 61 -5.88 -13.01 6.22
CA TYR A 61 -5.88 -13.05 4.77
C TYR A 61 -4.52 -13.48 4.22
N ILE A 62 -3.45 -12.96 4.78
CA ILE A 62 -2.08 -13.34 4.37
C ILE A 62 -1.83 -14.83 4.70
N GLU A 63 -2.22 -15.27 5.90
CA GLU A 63 -2.03 -16.67 6.31
C GLU A 63 -2.84 -17.64 5.44
N ASP A 64 -4.09 -17.30 5.16
CA ASP A 64 -4.98 -18.12 4.34
C ASP A 64 -4.51 -18.21 2.90
N TYR A 65 -3.87 -17.15 2.39
CA TYR A 65 -3.32 -17.16 1.04
C TYR A 65 -2.22 -18.23 0.90
N GLY A 66 -1.48 -18.51 1.98
CA GLY A 66 -0.55 -19.64 2.04
C GLY A 66 0.83 -19.36 1.48
N GLU A 67 1.13 -18.13 1.06
CA GLU A 67 2.44 -17.75 0.54
C GLU A 67 3.09 -16.72 1.45
N LYS A 68 4.42 -16.72 1.49
CA LYS A 68 5.16 -15.78 2.33
C LYS A 68 5.29 -14.42 1.66
N LEU A 69 4.74 -13.40 2.30
CA LEU A 69 4.87 -12.01 1.85
C LEU A 69 6.33 -11.57 1.89
N ILE A 70 6.78 -10.88 0.85
CA ILE A 70 8.15 -10.33 0.77
C ILE A 70 8.11 -8.81 0.58
N GLN A 71 9.25 -8.18 0.72
CA GLN A 71 9.41 -6.75 0.48
C GLN A 71 9.00 -6.40 -0.95
N LEU A 72 8.45 -5.20 -1.13
CA LEU A 72 8.02 -4.75 -2.45
C LEU A 72 9.24 -4.49 -3.33
N PRO A 73 9.35 -5.18 -4.50
CA PRO A 73 10.38 -4.83 -5.47
C PRO A 73 9.96 -3.60 -6.26
N GLU A 74 10.91 -2.98 -6.94
CA GLU A 74 10.66 -1.78 -7.74
C GLU A 74 9.59 -2.02 -8.82
N GLU A 75 9.54 -3.24 -9.35
CA GLU A 75 8.57 -3.62 -10.39
C GLU A 75 7.12 -3.47 -9.97
N THR A 76 6.83 -3.47 -8.64
CA THR A 76 5.45 -3.35 -8.18
C THR A 76 4.80 -2.03 -8.62
N TRP A 77 5.61 -0.98 -8.83
CA TRP A 77 5.08 0.33 -9.22
C TRP A 77 4.61 0.37 -10.67
N GLU A 78 5.00 -0.61 -11.48
CA GLU A 78 4.55 -0.72 -12.88
C GLU A 78 3.06 -1.10 -12.98
N SER A 79 2.52 -1.78 -11.98
CA SER A 79 1.14 -2.28 -12.00
C SER A 79 0.26 -1.75 -10.87
N SER A 80 0.87 -1.18 -9.82
CA SER A 80 0.11 -0.57 -8.73
C SER A 80 -0.48 0.76 -9.19
N ILE A 81 -1.68 1.10 -8.71
CA ILE A 81 -2.42 2.26 -9.21
C ILE A 81 -3.08 3.05 -8.07
N CYS A 82 -3.45 4.28 -8.40
CA CYS A 82 -4.32 5.07 -7.55
C CYS A 82 -5.31 5.84 -8.41
N ILE A 83 -6.42 6.25 -7.79
CA ILE A 83 -7.43 7.07 -8.45
C ILE A 83 -7.99 8.08 -7.44
N TRP A 84 -8.13 9.34 -7.89
CA TRP A 84 -8.70 10.41 -7.08
C TRP A 84 -10.23 10.28 -7.02
N ARG A 85 -10.79 10.33 -5.80
CA ARG A 85 -12.23 10.17 -5.58
C ARG A 85 -12.90 11.47 -5.13
N GLY A 86 -12.27 12.61 -5.35
CA GLY A 86 -12.83 13.90 -4.96
C GLY A 86 -12.43 14.36 -3.56
N VAL A 87 -12.20 13.43 -2.64
CA VAL A 87 -11.82 13.74 -1.25
C VAL A 87 -10.55 13.00 -0.80
N HIS A 88 -10.26 11.87 -1.44
CA HIS A 88 -9.05 11.09 -1.17
C HIS A 88 -8.70 10.27 -2.42
N TRP A 89 -7.51 9.68 -2.41
CA TRP A 89 -7.13 8.69 -3.43
C TRP A 89 -7.39 7.29 -2.90
N ASP A 90 -8.02 6.44 -3.72
CA ASP A 90 -8.02 5.01 -3.50
C ASP A 90 -6.74 4.46 -4.11
N VAL A 91 -6.05 3.59 -3.38
CA VAL A 91 -4.75 3.06 -3.77
C VAL A 91 -4.78 1.54 -3.72
N LEU A 92 -4.26 0.91 -4.78
CA LEU A 92 -4.08 -0.54 -4.84
C LEU A 92 -2.62 -0.82 -5.12
N VAL A 93 -1.95 -1.43 -4.16
CA VAL A 93 -0.54 -1.81 -4.30
C VAL A 93 -0.45 -3.32 -4.46
N ASP A 94 0.13 -3.77 -5.56
CA ASP A 94 0.35 -5.20 -5.81
C ASP A 94 1.38 -5.73 -4.84
N LEU A 95 1.06 -6.85 -4.19
CA LEU A 95 1.94 -7.49 -3.22
C LEU A 95 2.68 -8.66 -3.86
N TRP A 96 3.84 -8.98 -3.30
CA TRP A 96 4.74 -9.99 -3.82
C TRP A 96 5.00 -11.05 -2.77
N THR A 97 5.15 -12.30 -3.22
CA THR A 97 5.41 -13.43 -2.35
C THR A 97 6.66 -14.19 -2.83
N SER A 98 7.29 -14.93 -1.91
CA SER A 98 8.51 -15.66 -2.22
C SER A 98 8.30 -16.76 -3.25
N GLY A 99 7.09 -17.34 -3.29
CA GLY A 99 6.79 -18.48 -4.19
C GLY A 99 6.30 -18.06 -5.57
N GLU A 100 5.69 -16.87 -5.69
CA GLU A 100 5.02 -16.47 -6.93
C GLU A 100 5.67 -15.29 -7.65
N GLY A 101 6.49 -14.48 -6.94
CA GLY A 101 6.82 -13.16 -7.40
C GLY A 101 5.61 -12.24 -7.19
N ARG A 102 5.11 -11.58 -8.24
CA ARG A 102 3.87 -10.81 -8.08
C ARG A 102 2.71 -11.76 -7.80
N SER A 103 2.04 -11.54 -6.68
CA SER A 103 0.92 -12.38 -6.24
C SER A 103 -0.42 -11.78 -6.66
N ASP A 104 -1.50 -12.49 -6.35
CA ASP A 104 -2.86 -11.97 -6.53
C ASP A 104 -3.29 -11.07 -5.38
N LEU A 105 -2.49 -11.00 -4.29
CA LEU A 105 -2.80 -10.15 -3.16
C LEU A 105 -2.54 -8.69 -3.48
N VAL A 106 -3.44 -7.82 -3.03
CA VAL A 106 -3.24 -6.36 -3.10
C VAL A 106 -3.48 -5.72 -1.75
N LEU A 107 -2.78 -4.63 -1.51
CA LEU A 107 -3.04 -3.74 -0.38
C LEU A 107 -4.00 -2.66 -0.85
N GLY A 108 -5.17 -2.58 -0.24
CA GLY A 108 -6.11 -1.48 -0.44
C GLY A 108 -5.88 -0.42 0.62
N ALA A 109 -5.69 0.81 0.19
CA ALA A 109 -5.42 1.94 1.09
C ALA A 109 -6.07 3.21 0.57
N ARG A 110 -6.14 4.22 1.42
CA ARG A 110 -6.60 5.55 1.04
C ARG A 110 -5.55 6.56 1.44
N VAL A 111 -5.33 7.55 0.59
CA VAL A 111 -4.43 8.66 0.90
C VAL A 111 -5.24 9.95 0.88
N SER A 112 -5.15 10.71 1.95
CA SER A 112 -5.82 12.00 2.09
C SER A 112 -4.79 13.11 2.22
N GLU A 113 -5.16 14.32 1.80
CA GLU A 113 -4.30 15.48 2.02
C GLU A 113 -4.38 15.94 3.48
N SER A 114 -3.27 16.42 4.00
CA SER A 114 -3.19 17.05 5.31
C SER A 114 -2.46 18.39 5.17
N ASP A 115 -2.43 19.18 6.25
CA ASP A 115 -1.78 20.49 6.23
C ASP A 115 -0.31 20.42 5.82
N ASP A 116 0.38 19.34 6.20
CA ASP A 116 1.82 19.18 5.98
C ASP A 116 2.17 18.09 4.95
N GLY A 117 1.19 17.57 4.23
CA GLY A 117 1.46 16.51 3.27
C GLY A 117 0.29 15.57 3.11
N TYR A 118 0.48 14.30 3.45
CA TYR A 118 -0.52 13.26 3.22
C TYR A 118 -0.68 12.37 4.44
N ILE A 119 -1.88 11.80 4.59
CA ILE A 119 -2.18 10.80 5.61
C ILE A 119 -2.58 9.51 4.90
N PHE A 120 -1.98 8.39 5.31
CA PHE A 120 -2.19 7.08 4.71
C PHE A 120 -3.04 6.21 5.62
N HIS A 121 -4.13 5.67 5.08
CA HIS A 121 -5.06 4.77 5.80
C HIS A 121 -4.99 3.39 5.18
N ILE A 122 -4.75 2.38 6.00
CA ILE A 122 -4.74 0.99 5.55
C ILE A 122 -6.16 0.44 5.68
N ASP A 123 -6.73 -0.04 4.58
CA ASP A 123 -8.08 -0.58 4.58
C ASP A 123 -8.08 -2.10 4.69
N MET A 124 -7.36 -2.80 3.81
CA MET A 124 -7.38 -4.26 3.77
C MET A 124 -6.27 -4.81 2.88
N ILE A 125 -6.04 -6.11 3.03
CA ILE A 125 -5.31 -6.92 2.05
C ILE A 125 -6.29 -7.94 1.53
N TYR A 126 -6.35 -8.14 0.22
CA TYR A 126 -7.34 -9.03 -0.39
C TYR A 126 -6.91 -9.45 -1.79
N VAL A 127 -7.65 -10.38 -2.38
CA VAL A 127 -7.53 -10.77 -3.80
C VAL A 127 -8.72 -10.16 -4.51
N PRO A 128 -8.50 -9.19 -5.42
CA PRO A 128 -9.61 -8.53 -6.12
C PRO A 128 -10.35 -9.46 -7.08
#